data_2e6175c1b8792654a36e84441f9cd756
#
_entry.id   2e6175c1b8792654a36e84441f9cd756
#
_cell.length_a   1.000
_cell.length_b   1.000
_cell.length_c   1.000
_cell.angle_alpha   90.00
_cell.angle_beta   90.00
_cell.angle_gamma   90.00
#
_symmetry.space_group_name_H-M   'P 1'
#
loop_
_entity.id
_entity.type
_entity.pdbx_description
1 polymer ?
#
loop_
_entity_poly.entity_id
_entity_poly.type
_entity_poly.pdbx_seq_one_letter_code
_entity_poly.pdbx_strand_id
1 'polypeptide(L)'
;TKIFLLRDGILVNTFFTNSSGTFTYTLNNVSAGNYRYTFYAQDARGGYSTHLVFPLTVIAGNSYQISNIFIPPTVYFDVTEIKQGDPLSFYGYSAPNSLVFLEIKNTETGTIFNAQTTANNNGYYLYVLDTSTLAIGSYEIKIKAKIDTNESAYTNIYTFVIGKKTIEKPIEKDPRCPQKGDVNNDCRVNLIDFSITAYWYKRIITPAFLQIEKNQLSGDGKIDLVDFSILAYYWTG
;
A
#
# COMPACT_ATOMS: atom_id res chain seq x y z
N THR A 1 -9.54 -0.20 -8.23
CA THR A 1 -8.09 -0.46 -8.27
C THR A 1 -7.56 -0.02 -9.63
N LYS A 2 -6.45 0.71 -9.65
CA LYS A 2 -5.76 1.14 -10.87
C LYS A 2 -4.74 0.09 -11.28
N ILE A 3 -4.79 -0.33 -12.54
CA ILE A 3 -3.86 -1.33 -13.10
C ILE A 3 -2.88 -0.63 -14.03
N PHE A 4 -1.63 -1.02 -13.96
CA PHE A 4 -0.55 -0.55 -14.83
C PHE A 4 -0.11 -1.70 -15.73
N LEU A 5 -0.01 -1.42 -17.01
CA LEU A 5 0.53 -2.33 -18.01
C LEU A 5 1.82 -1.74 -18.58
N LEU A 6 2.92 -2.46 -18.42
CA LEU A 6 4.20 -2.14 -19.04
C LEU A 6 4.54 -3.17 -20.11
N ARG A 7 5.30 -2.74 -21.13
CA ARG A 7 5.96 -3.59 -22.11
C ARG A 7 7.45 -3.25 -22.10
N ASP A 8 8.27 -4.25 -21.79
CA ASP A 8 9.73 -4.11 -21.68
C ASP A 8 10.16 -2.98 -20.71
N GLY A 9 9.42 -2.82 -19.61
CA GLY A 9 9.64 -1.79 -18.60
C GLY A 9 9.06 -0.41 -18.92
N ILE A 10 8.50 -0.20 -20.12
CA ILE A 10 7.90 1.07 -20.53
C ILE A 10 6.38 1.00 -20.33
N LEU A 11 5.81 2.02 -19.67
CA LEU A 11 4.38 2.14 -19.45
C LEU A 11 3.62 2.21 -20.77
N VAL A 12 2.74 1.26 -21.02
CA VAL A 12 1.87 1.19 -22.19
C VAL A 12 0.54 1.88 -21.91
N ASN A 13 -0.08 1.54 -20.77
CA ASN A 13 -1.36 2.11 -20.38
C ASN A 13 -1.63 1.93 -18.88
N THR A 14 -2.61 2.69 -18.40
CA THR A 14 -3.23 2.51 -17.09
C THR A 14 -4.75 2.44 -17.26
N PHE A 15 -5.38 1.52 -16.55
CA PHE A 15 -6.82 1.34 -16.57
C PHE A 15 -7.32 0.90 -15.19
N PHE A 16 -8.64 0.81 -15.01
CA PHE A 16 -9.24 0.46 -13.73
C PHE A 16 -9.96 -0.88 -13.81
N THR A 17 -9.97 -1.60 -12.69
CA THR A 17 -10.87 -2.74 -12.51
C THR A 17 -12.31 -2.25 -12.41
N ASN A 18 -13.27 -3.10 -12.76
CA ASN A 18 -14.67 -2.89 -12.44
C ASN A 18 -14.94 -3.14 -10.93
N SER A 19 -16.20 -3.02 -10.49
CA SER A 19 -16.60 -3.25 -9.11
C SER A 19 -16.35 -4.67 -8.60
N SER A 20 -16.32 -5.65 -9.49
CA SER A 20 -15.98 -7.06 -9.15
C SER A 20 -14.47 -7.31 -9.10
N GLY A 21 -13.62 -6.30 -9.30
CA GLY A 21 -12.17 -6.43 -9.31
C GLY A 21 -11.60 -7.02 -10.60
N THR A 22 -12.42 -7.20 -11.65
CA THR A 22 -11.97 -7.75 -12.93
C THR A 22 -11.58 -6.66 -13.92
N PHE A 23 -10.72 -7.00 -14.88
CA PHE A 23 -10.32 -6.11 -15.94
C PHE A 23 -10.11 -6.85 -17.27
N THR A 24 -10.24 -6.11 -18.35
CA THR A 24 -9.90 -6.56 -19.72
C THR A 24 -9.26 -5.37 -20.43
N TYR A 25 -8.19 -5.64 -21.17
CA TYR A 25 -7.53 -4.64 -22.00
C TYR A 25 -7.08 -5.25 -23.32
N THR A 26 -7.28 -4.54 -24.43
CA THR A 26 -6.83 -4.97 -25.74
C THR A 26 -5.73 -4.05 -26.24
N LEU A 27 -4.61 -4.61 -26.63
CA LEU A 27 -3.49 -3.91 -27.22
C LEU A 27 -3.46 -4.25 -28.73
N ASN A 28 -3.62 -3.25 -29.57
CA ASN A 28 -3.66 -3.41 -31.03
C ASN A 28 -2.31 -3.05 -31.65
N ASN A 29 -2.07 -3.51 -32.87
CA ASN A 29 -0.95 -3.16 -33.73
C ASN A 29 0.42 -3.40 -33.06
N VAL A 30 0.56 -4.55 -32.39
CA VAL A 30 1.84 -4.99 -31.83
C VAL A 30 2.66 -5.65 -32.93
N SER A 31 3.86 -5.12 -33.20
CA SER A 31 4.81 -5.70 -34.17
C SER A 31 5.26 -7.10 -33.71
N ALA A 32 5.70 -7.92 -34.65
CA ALA A 32 6.32 -9.19 -34.32
C ALA A 32 7.59 -8.96 -33.48
N GLY A 33 7.80 -9.78 -32.44
CA GLY A 33 8.93 -9.64 -31.54
C GLY A 33 8.73 -10.39 -30.22
N ASN A 34 9.76 -10.38 -29.39
CA ASN A 34 9.72 -10.92 -28.03
C ASN A 34 9.52 -9.77 -27.04
N TYR A 35 8.49 -9.88 -26.19
CA TYR A 35 8.11 -8.85 -25.25
C TYR A 35 7.98 -9.39 -23.84
N ARG A 36 8.14 -8.53 -22.84
CA ARG A 36 7.86 -8.80 -21.44
C ARG A 36 6.75 -7.86 -21.00
N TYR A 37 5.53 -8.37 -20.88
CA TYR A 37 4.40 -7.62 -20.33
C TYR A 37 4.40 -7.71 -18.82
N THR A 38 4.33 -6.57 -18.15
CA THR A 38 4.30 -6.50 -16.70
C THR A 38 2.99 -5.85 -16.25
N PHE A 39 2.31 -6.50 -15.31
CA PHE A 39 1.10 -5.98 -14.67
C PHE A 39 1.36 -5.77 -13.19
N TYR A 40 0.89 -4.67 -12.67
CA TYR A 40 0.80 -4.41 -11.23
C TYR A 40 -0.36 -3.47 -10.94
N ALA A 41 -0.82 -3.43 -9.68
CA ALA A 41 -1.93 -2.62 -9.24
C ALA A 41 -1.48 -1.54 -8.27
N GLN A 42 -2.20 -0.43 -8.27
CA GLN A 42 -2.19 0.56 -7.19
C GLN A 42 -3.52 0.49 -6.46
N ASP A 43 -3.47 0.32 -5.15
CA ASP A 43 -4.65 0.25 -4.30
C ASP A 43 -5.20 1.63 -3.91
N ALA A 44 -6.26 1.65 -3.09
CA ALA A 44 -6.92 2.87 -2.65
C ALA A 44 -6.06 3.75 -1.73
N ARG A 45 -5.01 3.18 -1.09
CA ARG A 45 -4.05 3.91 -0.25
C ARG A 45 -2.83 4.42 -1.03
N GLY A 46 -2.76 4.10 -2.33
CA GLY A 46 -1.65 4.47 -3.20
C GLY A 46 -0.48 3.47 -3.23
N GLY A 47 -0.55 2.38 -2.46
CA GLY A 47 0.47 1.34 -2.45
C GLY A 47 0.41 0.45 -3.69
N TYR A 48 1.53 -0.16 -4.02
CA TYR A 48 1.67 -0.98 -5.22
C TYR A 48 1.78 -2.46 -4.88
N SER A 49 1.12 -3.28 -5.71
CA SER A 49 1.28 -4.74 -5.66
C SER A 49 2.63 -5.17 -6.21
N THR A 50 2.98 -6.44 -5.95
CA THR A 50 4.08 -7.11 -6.64
C THR A 50 3.82 -7.17 -8.14
N HIS A 51 4.87 -7.04 -8.92
CA HIS A 51 4.82 -7.09 -10.38
C HIS A 51 4.65 -8.53 -10.89
N LEU A 52 3.73 -8.74 -11.82
CA LEU A 52 3.58 -9.97 -12.59
C LEU A 52 4.15 -9.78 -13.99
N VAL A 53 5.06 -10.67 -14.39
CA VAL A 53 5.73 -10.56 -15.67
C VAL A 53 5.35 -11.77 -16.57
N PHE A 54 4.88 -11.47 -17.78
CA PHE A 54 4.48 -12.44 -18.80
C PHE A 54 5.37 -12.26 -20.03
N PRO A 55 6.29 -13.17 -20.30
CA PRO A 55 7.01 -13.19 -21.58
C PRO A 55 6.07 -13.67 -22.69
N LEU A 56 6.09 -12.98 -23.83
CA LEU A 56 5.26 -13.29 -24.98
C LEU A 56 6.03 -13.06 -26.27
N THR A 57 6.10 -14.09 -27.13
CA THR A 57 6.59 -13.97 -28.50
C THR A 57 5.40 -13.69 -29.42
N VAL A 58 5.39 -12.52 -30.04
CA VAL A 58 4.36 -12.08 -31.00
C VAL A 58 4.83 -12.40 -32.42
N ILE A 59 4.00 -13.11 -33.18
CA ILE A 59 4.18 -13.40 -34.59
C ILE A 59 3.18 -12.58 -35.39
N ALA A 60 3.62 -11.98 -36.50
CA ALA A 60 2.75 -11.16 -37.35
C ALA A 60 1.49 -11.92 -37.80
N GLY A 61 0.35 -11.28 -37.82
CA GLY A 61 -0.93 -11.84 -38.22
C GLY A 61 -1.64 -12.72 -37.18
N ASN A 62 -1.03 -12.97 -36.02
CA ASN A 62 -1.64 -13.72 -34.93
C ASN A 62 -2.25 -12.85 -33.86
N SER A 63 -3.28 -13.39 -33.20
CA SER A 63 -3.85 -12.81 -31.96
C SER A 63 -3.45 -13.66 -30.76
N TYR A 64 -3.15 -13.00 -29.64
CA TYR A 64 -2.74 -13.64 -28.39
C TYR A 64 -3.65 -13.19 -27.26
N GLN A 65 -3.95 -14.08 -26.34
CA GLN A 65 -4.69 -13.78 -25.13
C GLN A 65 -3.87 -14.18 -23.90
N ILE A 66 -3.65 -13.21 -23.00
CA ILE A 66 -3.14 -13.48 -21.65
C ILE A 66 -4.36 -13.43 -20.74
N SER A 67 -4.72 -14.56 -20.12
CA SER A 67 -5.89 -14.69 -19.25
C SER A 67 -5.48 -15.13 -17.86
N ASN A 68 -6.44 -15.10 -16.92
CA ASN A 68 -6.24 -15.50 -15.53
C ASN A 68 -5.12 -14.69 -14.81
N ILE A 69 -4.99 -13.42 -15.16
CA ILE A 69 -4.08 -12.51 -14.47
C ILE A 69 -4.68 -12.22 -13.11
N PHE A 70 -4.13 -12.82 -12.06
CA PHE A 70 -4.52 -12.52 -10.69
C PHE A 70 -3.38 -11.78 -9.99
N ILE A 71 -3.54 -10.47 -9.82
CA ILE A 71 -2.52 -9.60 -9.22
C ILE A 71 -2.42 -9.89 -7.73
N PRO A 72 -1.22 -10.07 -7.17
CA PRO A 72 -1.03 -10.30 -5.75
C PRO A 72 -1.56 -9.15 -4.89
N PRO A 73 -1.95 -9.42 -3.63
CA PRO A 73 -2.38 -8.39 -2.70
C PRO A 73 -1.31 -7.32 -2.46
N THR A 74 -1.74 -6.11 -2.05
CA THR A 74 -0.85 -5.17 -1.35
C THR A 74 -0.75 -5.55 0.12
N VAL A 75 0.35 -5.19 0.79
CA VAL A 75 0.61 -5.55 2.20
C VAL A 75 1.12 -4.34 2.95
N TYR A 76 0.50 -4.08 4.08
CA TYR A 76 0.90 -3.05 5.02
C TYR A 76 1.00 -3.61 6.43
N PHE A 77 1.93 -3.09 7.18
CA PHE A 77 2.06 -3.20 8.64
C PHE A 77 2.99 -2.07 9.11
N ASP A 78 2.73 -1.55 10.29
CA ASP A 78 3.24 -0.23 10.68
C ASP A 78 4.46 -0.30 11.62
N VAL A 79 5.03 -1.49 11.84
CA VAL A 79 6.16 -1.68 12.77
C VAL A 79 7.35 -2.32 12.08
N THR A 80 8.56 -2.02 12.54
CA THR A 80 9.78 -2.76 12.22
C THR A 80 10.07 -3.83 13.27
N GLU A 81 9.73 -3.56 14.55
CA GLU A 81 9.79 -4.49 15.66
C GLU A 81 8.48 -4.39 16.44
N ILE A 82 7.88 -5.52 16.81
CA ILE A 82 6.73 -5.64 17.69
C ILE A 82 7.15 -6.31 19.01
N LYS A 83 6.69 -5.76 20.13
CA LYS A 83 6.90 -6.41 21.42
C LYS A 83 6.13 -7.73 21.46
N GLN A 84 6.79 -8.80 21.88
CA GLN A 84 6.14 -10.11 22.09
C GLN A 84 4.93 -9.97 23.03
N GLY A 85 3.79 -10.47 22.60
CA GLY A 85 2.50 -10.37 23.30
C GLY A 85 1.63 -9.22 22.80
N ASP A 86 2.18 -8.21 22.09
CA ASP A 86 1.38 -7.19 21.44
C ASP A 86 0.81 -7.72 20.10
N PRO A 87 -0.43 -7.37 19.71
CA PRO A 87 -1.00 -7.79 18.45
C PRO A 87 -0.36 -7.06 17.27
N LEU A 88 -0.02 -7.80 16.19
CA LEU A 88 0.50 -7.23 14.96
C LEU A 88 -0.54 -7.32 13.84
N SER A 89 -0.92 -6.19 13.26
CA SER A 89 -1.88 -6.11 12.16
C SER A 89 -1.19 -6.14 10.82
N PHE A 90 -1.59 -7.09 9.96
CA PHE A 90 -1.30 -7.11 8.52
C PHE A 90 -2.56 -6.77 7.75
N TYR A 91 -2.51 -5.77 6.90
CA TYR A 91 -3.67 -5.32 6.15
C TYR A 91 -3.27 -4.89 4.74
N GLY A 92 -4.26 -4.72 3.88
CA GLY A 92 -4.05 -4.32 2.49
C GLY A 92 -5.28 -4.54 1.63
N TYR A 93 -5.03 -4.64 0.33
CA TYR A 93 -6.09 -4.83 -0.65
C TYR A 93 -5.77 -6.02 -1.55
N SER A 94 -6.83 -6.73 -1.90
CA SER A 94 -6.85 -7.85 -2.82
C SER A 94 -8.09 -7.75 -3.71
N ALA A 95 -8.34 -8.74 -4.54
CA ALA A 95 -9.62 -8.81 -5.24
C ALA A 95 -10.78 -8.94 -4.23
N PRO A 96 -11.94 -8.32 -4.49
CA PRO A 96 -13.11 -8.42 -3.62
C PRO A 96 -13.48 -9.87 -3.30
N ASN A 97 -13.79 -10.12 -2.03
CA ASN A 97 -14.20 -11.44 -1.50
C ASN A 97 -13.17 -12.57 -1.65
N SER A 98 -11.92 -12.27 -2.00
CA SER A 98 -10.86 -13.28 -2.08
C SER A 98 -10.45 -13.78 -0.70
N LEU A 99 -10.07 -15.06 -0.61
CA LEU A 99 -9.31 -15.59 0.52
C LEU A 99 -7.87 -15.10 0.41
N VAL A 100 -7.35 -14.56 1.50
CA VAL A 100 -5.98 -14.05 1.60
C VAL A 100 -5.19 -14.95 2.54
N PHE A 101 -4.13 -15.58 2.03
CA PHE A 101 -3.28 -16.49 2.75
C PHE A 101 -1.98 -15.79 3.13
N LEU A 102 -1.61 -15.87 4.40
CA LEU A 102 -0.39 -15.34 4.95
C LEU A 102 0.54 -16.50 5.32
N GLU A 103 1.75 -16.50 4.82
CA GLU A 103 2.81 -17.40 5.22
C GLU A 103 3.86 -16.60 5.98
N ILE A 104 3.99 -16.88 7.28
CA ILE A 104 4.91 -16.21 8.20
C ILE A 104 5.97 -17.22 8.62
N LYS A 105 7.24 -16.90 8.37
CA LYS A 105 8.36 -17.79 8.61
C LYS A 105 9.33 -17.15 9.60
N ASN A 106 9.67 -17.87 10.66
CA ASN A 106 10.80 -17.52 11.51
C ASN A 106 12.09 -17.79 10.73
N THR A 107 12.95 -16.78 10.56
CA THR A 107 14.16 -16.89 9.72
C THR A 107 15.27 -17.70 10.39
N GLU A 108 15.26 -17.82 11.72
CA GLU A 108 16.28 -18.52 12.49
C GLU A 108 15.97 -20.02 12.61
N THR A 109 14.71 -20.36 12.89
CA THR A 109 14.28 -21.75 13.08
C THR A 109 13.74 -22.40 11.81
N GLY A 110 13.36 -21.59 10.81
CA GLY A 110 12.66 -22.05 9.62
C GLY A 110 11.19 -22.43 9.85
N THR A 111 10.68 -22.27 11.07
CA THR A 111 9.29 -22.60 11.41
C THR A 111 8.33 -21.70 10.64
N ILE A 112 7.33 -22.32 9.99
CA ILE A 112 6.31 -21.63 9.19
C ILE A 112 4.98 -21.65 9.95
N PHE A 113 4.36 -20.48 10.05
CA PHE A 113 3.01 -20.28 10.52
C PHE A 113 2.14 -19.81 9.34
N ASN A 114 1.04 -20.54 9.09
CA ASN A 114 0.10 -20.21 8.04
C ASN A 114 -1.19 -19.65 8.65
N ALA A 115 -1.67 -18.57 8.08
CA ALA A 115 -2.91 -17.92 8.47
C ALA A 115 -3.72 -17.54 7.23
N GLN A 116 -5.00 -17.22 7.44
CA GLN A 116 -5.86 -16.75 6.37
C GLN A 116 -6.88 -15.74 6.89
N THR A 117 -7.31 -14.87 6.00
CA THR A 117 -8.43 -13.94 6.20
C THR A 117 -9.19 -13.77 4.89
N THR A 118 -10.30 -13.05 4.91
CA THR A 118 -11.08 -12.78 3.69
C THR A 118 -11.11 -11.28 3.43
N ALA A 119 -10.86 -10.88 2.19
CA ALA A 119 -11.06 -9.51 1.76
C ALA A 119 -12.56 -9.20 1.69
N ASN A 120 -12.94 -8.00 2.10
CA ASN A 120 -14.33 -7.55 2.02
C ASN A 120 -14.75 -7.19 0.57
N ASN A 121 -15.99 -6.72 0.38
CA ASN A 121 -16.52 -6.32 -0.92
C ASN A 121 -15.73 -5.19 -1.61
N ASN A 122 -14.96 -4.41 -0.86
CA ASN A 122 -14.08 -3.36 -1.39
C ASN A 122 -12.64 -3.85 -1.61
N GLY A 123 -12.39 -5.13 -1.37
CA GLY A 123 -11.07 -5.75 -1.50
C GLY A 123 -10.16 -5.54 -0.28
N TYR A 124 -10.58 -4.80 0.75
CA TYR A 124 -9.76 -4.60 1.95
C TYR A 124 -9.74 -5.87 2.80
N TYR A 125 -8.56 -6.25 3.28
CA TYR A 125 -8.38 -7.34 4.26
C TYR A 125 -7.58 -6.86 5.46
N LEU A 126 -7.82 -7.51 6.60
CA LEU A 126 -7.10 -7.35 7.85
C LEU A 126 -6.89 -8.73 8.47
N TYR A 127 -5.67 -8.98 8.93
CA TYR A 127 -5.33 -10.11 9.78
C TYR A 127 -4.54 -9.61 10.98
N VAL A 128 -4.95 -9.99 12.19
CA VAL A 128 -4.27 -9.64 13.45
C VAL A 128 -3.56 -10.87 13.96
N LEU A 129 -2.23 -10.82 13.97
CA LEU A 129 -1.36 -11.86 14.47
C LEU A 129 -1.20 -11.72 15.98
N ASP A 130 -1.50 -12.79 16.71
CA ASP A 130 -1.15 -12.91 18.12
C ASP A 130 0.34 -13.31 18.24
N THR A 131 1.16 -12.40 18.73
CA THR A 131 2.60 -12.63 18.87
C THR A 131 2.99 -13.31 20.19
N SER A 132 2.04 -13.54 21.10
CA SER A 132 2.31 -14.09 22.44
C SER A 132 2.90 -15.50 22.39
N THR A 133 2.51 -16.30 21.41
CA THR A 133 2.95 -17.69 21.23
C THR A 133 4.17 -17.83 20.33
N LEU A 134 4.61 -16.75 19.70
CA LEU A 134 5.74 -16.76 18.78
C LEU A 134 7.03 -16.41 19.51
N ALA A 135 8.13 -17.05 19.12
CA ALA A 135 9.45 -16.78 19.70
C ALA A 135 9.93 -15.36 19.33
N ILE A 136 10.75 -14.76 20.19
CA ILE A 136 11.51 -13.56 19.83
C ILE A 136 12.46 -13.92 18.70
N GLY A 137 12.55 -13.07 17.67
CA GLY A 137 13.42 -13.30 16.50
C GLY A 137 12.92 -12.55 15.26
N SER A 138 13.60 -12.80 14.15
CA SER A 138 13.29 -12.22 12.86
C SER A 138 12.30 -13.09 12.08
N TYR A 139 11.36 -12.45 11.41
CA TYR A 139 10.31 -13.10 10.65
C TYR A 139 10.20 -12.53 9.23
N GLU A 140 9.86 -13.40 8.31
CA GLU A 140 9.48 -13.08 6.95
C GLU A 140 7.98 -13.34 6.77
N ILE A 141 7.32 -12.50 5.98
CA ILE A 141 5.93 -12.71 5.57
C ILE A 141 5.80 -12.53 4.06
N LYS A 142 5.05 -13.41 3.43
CA LYS A 142 4.55 -13.27 2.07
C LYS A 142 3.09 -13.67 2.03
N ILE A 143 2.34 -13.06 1.10
CA ILE A 143 0.89 -13.18 1.04
C ILE A 143 0.47 -13.53 -0.38
N LYS A 144 -0.54 -14.37 -0.52
CA LYS A 144 -1.22 -14.63 -1.79
C LYS A 144 -2.74 -14.59 -1.59
N ALA A 145 -3.47 -14.45 -2.67
CA ALA A 145 -4.92 -14.48 -2.66
C ALA A 145 -5.47 -15.60 -3.54
N LYS A 146 -6.71 -16.01 -3.25
CA LYS A 146 -7.43 -17.05 -3.98
C LYS A 146 -8.89 -16.67 -4.14
N ILE A 147 -9.42 -16.87 -5.35
CA ILE A 147 -10.86 -16.86 -5.65
C ILE A 147 -11.16 -18.12 -6.41
N ASP A 148 -12.08 -18.94 -5.92
CA ASP A 148 -12.42 -20.24 -6.47
C ASP A 148 -11.18 -21.12 -6.67
N THR A 149 -10.85 -21.43 -7.91
CA THR A 149 -9.66 -22.21 -8.28
C THR A 149 -8.44 -21.34 -8.64
N ASN A 150 -8.61 -20.04 -8.83
CA ASN A 150 -7.54 -19.15 -9.24
C ASN A 150 -6.76 -18.62 -8.01
N GLU A 151 -5.45 -18.75 -8.06
CA GLU A 151 -4.54 -18.22 -7.03
C GLU A 151 -3.61 -17.18 -7.63
N SER A 152 -3.32 -16.12 -6.86
CA SER A 152 -2.27 -15.18 -7.23
C SER A 152 -0.88 -15.77 -6.95
N ALA A 153 0.15 -15.21 -7.56
CA ALA A 153 1.50 -15.36 -7.05
C ALA A 153 1.61 -14.80 -5.62
N TYR A 154 2.67 -15.19 -4.89
CA TYR A 154 3.00 -14.53 -3.63
C TYR A 154 3.46 -13.08 -3.87
N THR A 155 3.24 -12.24 -2.86
CA THR A 155 3.88 -10.92 -2.78
C THR A 155 5.39 -11.06 -2.67
N ASN A 156 6.08 -9.92 -2.76
CA ASN A 156 7.46 -9.84 -2.24
C ASN A 156 7.49 -10.27 -0.77
N ILE A 157 8.65 -10.70 -0.31
CA ILE A 157 8.88 -11.03 1.09
C ILE A 157 9.07 -9.71 1.85
N TYR A 158 8.33 -9.57 2.96
CA TYR A 158 8.50 -8.47 3.91
C TYR A 158 9.05 -9.02 5.22
N THR A 159 9.80 -8.20 5.96
CA THR A 159 10.44 -8.61 7.21
C THR A 159 9.95 -7.78 8.38
N PHE A 160 9.84 -8.41 9.55
CA PHE A 160 9.58 -7.77 10.83
C PHE A 160 10.27 -8.54 11.96
N VAL A 161 10.38 -7.94 13.11
CA VAL A 161 11.00 -8.55 14.30
C VAL A 161 9.96 -8.66 15.41
N ILE A 162 9.89 -9.81 16.06
CA ILE A 162 9.26 -9.96 17.37
C ILE A 162 10.35 -9.79 18.42
N GLY A 163 10.23 -8.75 19.24
CA GLY A 163 11.27 -8.36 20.19
C GLY A 163 10.73 -8.00 21.56
N LYS A 164 11.47 -7.16 22.27
CA LYS A 164 11.13 -6.71 23.64
C LYS A 164 10.41 -5.36 23.69
N LYS A 165 10.32 -4.66 22.57
CA LYS A 165 9.70 -3.34 22.44
C LYS A 165 8.98 -3.25 21.09
N THR A 166 8.05 -2.30 20.98
CA THR A 166 7.43 -1.97 19.71
C THR A 166 8.14 -0.76 19.11
N ILE A 167 8.59 -0.88 17.85
CA ILE A 167 9.21 0.19 17.06
C ILE A 167 8.37 0.36 15.80
N GLU A 168 7.69 1.49 15.70
CA GLU A 168 6.93 1.85 14.50
C GLU A 168 7.87 2.10 13.32
N LYS A 169 7.40 1.78 12.13
CA LYS A 169 8.09 2.19 10.90
C LYS A 169 8.09 3.71 10.82
N PRO A 170 9.21 4.33 10.44
CA PRO A 170 9.19 5.72 10.05
C PRO A 170 8.11 5.91 8.98
N ILE A 171 7.25 6.92 9.15
CA ILE A 171 6.34 7.32 8.09
C ILE A 171 7.23 7.89 6.97
N GLU A 172 7.51 7.07 5.95
CA GLU A 172 8.14 7.58 4.73
C GLU A 172 7.11 8.49 4.07
N LYS A 173 7.29 9.79 4.23
CA LYS A 173 6.53 10.76 3.44
C LYS A 173 6.89 10.52 1.98
N ASP A 174 5.88 10.33 1.13
CA ASP A 174 6.07 10.35 -0.32
C ASP A 174 6.84 11.64 -0.65
N PRO A 175 8.01 11.55 -1.31
CA PRO A 175 8.80 12.73 -1.64
C PRO A 175 8.03 13.74 -2.50
N ARG A 176 6.90 13.34 -3.07
CA ARG A 176 5.96 14.20 -3.79
C ARG A 176 4.97 14.92 -2.88
N CYS A 177 4.83 14.48 -1.62
CA CYS A 177 3.98 15.16 -0.65
C CYS A 177 4.59 16.50 -0.24
N PRO A 178 3.77 17.53 0.01
CA PRO A 178 4.23 18.79 0.55
C PRO A 178 5.02 18.59 1.85
N GLN A 179 6.13 19.30 1.98
CA GLN A 179 7.00 19.21 3.16
C GLN A 179 6.34 19.80 4.40
N LYS A 180 5.47 20.79 4.18
CA LYS A 180 4.68 21.49 5.20
C LYS A 180 3.29 21.81 4.67
N GLY A 181 2.37 22.11 5.58
CA GLY A 181 1.01 22.51 5.25
C GLY A 181 0.01 21.34 5.13
N ASP A 182 0.48 20.12 4.93
CA ASP A 182 -0.36 18.93 4.87
C ASP A 182 -0.73 18.45 6.28
N VAL A 183 -1.75 19.08 6.85
CA VAL A 183 -2.17 18.91 8.26
C VAL A 183 -2.90 17.58 8.47
N ASN A 184 -3.60 17.10 7.45
CA ASN A 184 -4.34 15.82 7.46
C ASN A 184 -3.55 14.62 6.91
N ASN A 185 -2.33 14.83 6.40
CA ASN A 185 -1.45 13.83 5.79
C ASN A 185 -2.06 13.09 4.58
N ASP A 186 -2.81 13.81 3.74
CA ASP A 186 -3.36 13.26 2.50
C ASP A 186 -2.49 13.52 1.25
N CYS A 187 -1.28 14.06 1.45
CA CYS A 187 -0.33 14.49 0.43
C CYS A 187 -0.81 15.67 -0.42
N ARG A 188 -1.74 16.44 0.08
CA ARG A 188 -2.22 17.70 -0.54
C ARG A 188 -2.25 18.80 0.51
N VAL A 189 -2.07 20.01 0.06
CA VAL A 189 -2.39 21.21 0.87
C VAL A 189 -3.55 21.89 0.18
N ASN A 190 -4.73 21.82 0.79
CA ASN A 190 -5.98 22.28 0.20
C ASN A 190 -6.92 22.91 1.25
N LEU A 191 -8.18 23.17 0.89
CA LEU A 191 -9.15 23.76 1.80
C LEU A 191 -9.43 22.94 3.07
N ILE A 192 -9.18 21.63 3.05
CA ILE A 192 -9.37 20.79 4.24
C ILE A 192 -8.32 21.16 5.29
N ASP A 193 -7.03 21.29 4.89
CA ASP A 193 -5.94 21.70 5.78
C ASP A 193 -6.18 23.09 6.33
N PHE A 194 -6.61 24.02 5.47
CA PHE A 194 -7.02 25.36 5.90
C PHE A 194 -8.15 25.31 6.94
N SER A 195 -9.14 24.46 6.73
CA SER A 195 -10.29 24.33 7.64
C SER A 195 -9.87 23.76 9.00
N ILE A 196 -9.00 22.74 9.01
CA ILE A 196 -8.45 22.15 10.23
C ILE A 196 -7.63 23.20 10.98
N THR A 197 -6.75 23.92 10.28
CA THR A 197 -5.90 24.97 10.88
C THR A 197 -6.75 26.13 11.39
N ALA A 198 -7.78 26.56 10.65
CA ALA A 198 -8.70 27.62 11.04
C ALA A 198 -9.49 27.28 12.31
N TYR A 199 -9.83 26.02 12.52
CA TYR A 199 -10.47 25.59 13.77
C TYR A 199 -9.62 25.94 15.00
N TRP A 200 -8.28 25.84 14.89
CA TRP A 200 -7.35 26.10 15.99
C TRP A 200 -6.91 27.57 16.08
N TYR A 201 -7.30 28.41 15.13
CA TYR A 201 -6.91 29.82 15.13
C TYR A 201 -7.33 30.54 16.43
N LYS A 202 -6.37 31.12 17.13
CA LYS A 202 -6.55 31.80 18.46
C LYS A 202 -7.16 30.89 19.53
N ARG A 203 -7.05 29.58 19.42
CA ARG A 203 -7.48 28.61 20.44
C ARG A 203 -6.26 27.96 21.09
N ILE A 204 -6.46 27.43 22.29
CA ILE A 204 -5.47 26.57 22.94
C ILE A 204 -5.44 25.25 22.16
N ILE A 205 -4.28 24.90 21.61
CA ILE A 205 -4.10 23.65 20.85
C ILE A 205 -3.90 22.46 21.80
N THR A 206 -4.45 21.32 21.42
CA THR A 206 -4.29 20.08 22.18
C THR A 206 -2.88 19.51 22.01
N PRO A 207 -2.38 18.68 22.96
CA PRO A 207 -1.08 18.01 22.81
C PRO A 207 -0.95 17.21 21.49
N ALA A 208 -2.04 16.58 21.02
CA ALA A 208 -2.06 15.87 19.76
C ALA A 208 -1.88 16.80 18.55
N PHE A 209 -2.59 17.93 18.53
CA PHE A 209 -2.46 18.90 17.43
C PHE A 209 -1.14 19.68 17.50
N LEU A 210 -0.56 19.85 18.69
CA LEU A 210 0.77 20.48 18.86
C LEU A 210 1.87 19.72 18.08
N GLN A 211 1.78 18.40 18.00
CA GLN A 211 2.73 17.61 17.20
C GLN A 211 2.55 17.88 15.69
N ILE A 212 1.32 18.02 15.23
CA ILE A 212 1.01 18.37 13.84
C ILE A 212 1.51 19.80 13.54
N GLU A 213 1.19 20.76 14.39
CA GLU A 213 1.63 22.14 14.28
C GLU A 213 3.16 22.23 14.17
N LYS A 214 3.88 21.54 15.05
CA LYS A 214 5.34 21.50 15.08
C LYS A 214 5.95 20.93 13.79
N ASN A 215 5.32 19.92 13.20
CA ASN A 215 5.84 19.22 12.02
C ASN A 215 5.38 19.87 10.71
N GLN A 216 4.14 20.36 10.65
CA GLN A 216 3.49 20.78 9.40
C GLN A 216 3.34 22.30 9.26
N LEU A 217 3.41 23.05 10.36
CA LEU A 217 3.17 24.48 10.37
C LEU A 217 4.41 25.26 10.90
N SER A 218 4.21 26.35 11.61
CA SER A 218 5.31 27.21 12.08
C SER A 218 6.16 26.55 13.17
N GLY A 219 5.57 25.73 14.02
CA GLY A 219 6.23 25.06 15.13
C GLY A 219 6.35 25.93 16.40
N ASP A 220 5.63 27.05 16.47
CA ASP A 220 5.71 28.01 17.60
C ASP A 220 4.69 27.75 18.70
N GLY A 221 3.86 26.73 18.56
CA GLY A 221 2.90 26.27 19.56
C GLY A 221 1.58 27.03 19.57
N LYS A 222 1.28 27.79 18.54
CA LYS A 222 0.01 28.51 18.35
C LYS A 222 -0.37 28.54 16.89
N ILE A 223 -1.61 28.87 16.59
CA ILE A 223 -2.09 29.03 15.20
C ILE A 223 -2.38 30.52 14.97
N ASP A 224 -1.64 31.10 14.04
CA ASP A 224 -1.78 32.47 13.62
C ASP A 224 -1.61 32.67 12.10
N LEU A 225 -1.40 33.88 11.62
CA LEU A 225 -1.30 34.20 10.21
C LEU A 225 -0.05 33.57 9.54
N VAL A 226 0.98 33.26 10.31
CA VAL A 226 2.20 32.63 9.80
C VAL A 226 1.85 31.23 9.30
N ASP A 227 1.02 30.46 10.03
CA ASP A 227 0.60 29.11 9.65
C ASP A 227 -0.22 29.13 8.36
N PHE A 228 -1.14 30.11 8.23
CA PHE A 228 -1.88 30.28 6.98
C PHE A 228 -0.98 30.66 5.80
N SER A 229 0.08 31.40 6.04
CA SER A 229 1.08 31.71 5.01
C SER A 229 1.83 30.46 4.55
N ILE A 230 2.13 29.54 5.47
CA ILE A 230 2.73 28.23 5.15
C ILE A 230 1.77 27.40 4.29
N LEU A 231 0.50 27.29 4.69
CA LEU A 231 -0.52 26.60 3.90
C LEU A 231 -0.64 27.17 2.48
N ALA A 232 -0.67 28.51 2.37
CA ALA A 232 -0.77 29.18 1.07
C ALA A 232 0.48 28.92 0.20
N TYR A 233 1.68 28.93 0.80
CA TYR A 233 2.93 28.68 0.08
C TYR A 233 3.02 27.24 -0.46
N TYR A 234 2.59 26.24 0.31
CA TYR A 234 2.62 24.83 -0.08
C TYR A 234 1.33 24.34 -0.75
N TRP A 235 0.44 25.25 -1.16
CA TRP A 235 -0.83 24.94 -1.80
C TRP A 235 -0.66 24.05 -3.02
N THR A 236 -1.39 22.90 -3.03
CA THR A 236 -1.36 21.94 -4.16
C THR A 236 -2.71 21.83 -4.89
N GLY A 237 -3.79 22.41 -4.34
CA GLY A 237 -5.14 22.38 -4.91
C GLY A 237 -6.03 21.31 -4.33
#